data_74049976ef7f474d0dc9b63706b2b688
#
_entry.id   74049976ef7f474d0dc9b63706b2b688
#
_cell.length_a   1.000
_cell.length_b   1.000
_cell.length_c   1.000
_cell.angle_alpha   90.00
_cell.angle_beta   90.00
_cell.angle_gamma   90.00
#
_symmetry.space_group_name_H-M   'P 1'
#
loop_
_entity.id
_entity.type
_entity.pdbx_description
1 polymer ?
#
loop_
_entity_poly.entity_id
_entity_poly.type
_entity_poly.pdbx_seq_one_letter_code
_entity_poly.pdbx_strand_id
1 'polypeptide(L)'
;NQYKGILCSTYRTFPLTAAKTLAIHTNLPFVVDLRDIIEQYASNEYISHKFHTFSWLDAFITKRFRKRLLRKRNNALEVADCVTTVSPWHVEVLKQYNPNVKLIYNGFDPELFYPQQIKTSRFIITYTGRLLSLAIRNPELLFAAIARLTEDKVIIPETFRVVWYTDQESRSIIRQEAEQHGVQSFMDYHEYVPASDIPLILN
;
A
#
# COMPACT_ATOMS: atom_id res chain seq x y z
N ASN A 1 12.35 33.51 14.77
CA ASN A 1 11.96 32.10 14.69
C ASN A 1 12.98 31.33 13.88
N GLN A 2 13.49 30.22 14.45
CA GLN A 2 14.46 29.33 13.79
C GLN A 2 13.78 28.48 12.70
N TYR A 3 12.49 28.18 12.84
CA TYR A 3 11.72 27.35 11.93
C TYR A 3 10.88 28.21 10.98
N LYS A 4 10.75 27.74 9.71
CA LYS A 4 10.05 28.46 8.64
C LYS A 4 8.72 27.80 8.21
N GLY A 5 8.41 26.63 8.73
CA GLY A 5 7.21 25.90 8.40
C GLY A 5 7.10 24.58 9.18
N ILE A 6 5.95 23.96 9.07
CA ILE A 6 5.62 22.65 9.67
C ILE A 6 5.23 21.70 8.55
N LEU A 7 5.94 20.59 8.43
CA LEU A 7 5.59 19.47 7.56
C LEU A 7 5.14 18.29 8.43
N CYS A 8 3.96 17.77 8.16
CA CYS A 8 3.43 16.58 8.83
C CYS A 8 3.13 15.48 7.82
N SER A 9 3.98 14.47 7.75
CA SER A 9 3.76 13.28 6.93
C SER A 9 3.18 12.16 7.77
N THR A 10 1.98 11.68 7.43
CA THR A 10 1.27 10.63 8.16
C THR A 10 0.07 10.12 7.37
N TYR A 11 -0.39 8.90 7.67
CA TYR A 11 -1.71 8.40 7.26
C TYR A 11 -2.71 8.38 8.43
N ARG A 12 -2.21 8.56 9.66
CA ARG A 12 -3.01 8.54 10.90
C ARG A 12 -3.37 9.94 11.36
N THR A 13 -4.35 10.03 12.24
CA THR A 13 -4.76 11.30 12.84
C THR A 13 -3.69 11.90 13.75
N PHE A 14 -2.91 11.07 14.43
CA PHE A 14 -1.73 11.51 15.17
C PHE A 14 -0.47 11.27 14.30
N PRO A 15 0.46 12.21 14.19
CA PRO A 15 0.60 13.50 14.92
C PRO A 15 -0.12 14.70 14.29
N LEU A 16 -0.99 14.50 13.29
CA LEU A 16 -1.60 15.56 12.48
C LEU A 16 -2.37 16.60 13.31
N THR A 17 -3.12 16.15 14.34
CA THR A 17 -3.83 17.08 15.22
C THR A 17 -2.90 17.95 16.05
N ALA A 18 -1.76 17.43 16.48
CA ALA A 18 -0.73 18.20 17.20
C ALA A 18 -0.04 19.21 16.27
N ALA A 19 0.30 18.79 15.04
CA ALA A 19 0.89 19.65 14.02
C ALA A 19 -0.06 20.82 13.66
N LYS A 20 -1.35 20.56 13.46
CA LYS A 20 -2.37 21.60 13.29
C LYS A 20 -2.36 22.62 14.43
N THR A 21 -2.41 22.12 15.68
CA THR A 21 -2.42 23.00 16.86
C THR A 21 -1.16 23.88 16.90
N LEU A 22 -0.02 23.29 16.62
CA LEU A 22 1.26 24.02 16.57
C LEU A 22 1.25 25.09 15.47
N ALA A 23 0.77 24.75 14.26
CA ALA A 23 0.67 25.69 13.14
C ALA A 23 -0.19 26.92 13.48
N ILE A 24 -1.35 26.69 14.09
CA ILE A 24 -2.25 27.77 14.52
C ILE A 24 -1.56 28.67 15.58
N HIS A 25 -0.87 28.09 16.57
CA HIS A 25 -0.24 28.87 17.64
C HIS A 25 1.00 29.62 17.19
N THR A 26 1.74 29.09 16.22
CA THR A 26 3.00 29.70 15.75
C THR A 26 2.81 30.57 14.51
N ASN A 27 1.65 30.49 13.86
CA ASN A 27 1.37 31.10 12.56
C ASN A 27 2.41 30.77 11.48
N LEU A 28 2.96 29.55 11.55
CA LEU A 28 3.90 29.04 10.55
C LEU A 28 3.16 28.31 9.43
N PRO A 29 3.66 28.38 8.18
CA PRO A 29 3.14 27.61 7.06
C PRO A 29 3.04 26.12 7.43
N PHE A 30 1.90 25.50 7.07
CA PHE A 30 1.60 24.13 7.42
C PHE A 30 1.33 23.26 6.19
N VAL A 31 2.17 22.29 5.95
CA VAL A 31 2.05 21.31 4.87
C VAL A 31 1.73 19.93 5.45
N VAL A 32 0.74 19.29 4.88
CA VAL A 32 0.33 17.93 5.23
C VAL A 32 0.66 16.97 4.08
N ASP A 33 1.47 15.94 4.33
CA ASP A 33 1.79 14.89 3.37
C ASP A 33 1.05 13.60 3.74
N LEU A 34 0.12 13.17 2.88
CA LEU A 34 -0.68 11.95 3.06
C LEU A 34 -0.36 10.95 1.94
N ARG A 35 0.55 10.02 2.22
CA ARG A 35 0.89 8.96 1.26
C ARG A 35 -0.15 7.86 1.20
N ASP A 36 -0.83 7.62 2.31
CA ASP A 36 -1.99 6.74 2.44
C ASP A 36 -3.15 7.51 3.04
N ILE A 37 -4.39 7.17 2.67
CA ILE A 37 -5.59 7.75 3.23
C ILE A 37 -6.53 6.67 3.77
N ILE A 38 -7.32 7.04 4.78
CA ILE A 38 -8.22 6.08 5.45
C ILE A 38 -9.28 5.51 4.49
N GLU A 39 -9.65 6.27 3.46
CA GLU A 39 -10.65 5.89 2.48
C GLU A 39 -10.23 4.73 1.57
N GLN A 40 -8.94 4.50 1.39
CA GLN A 40 -8.44 3.36 0.60
C GLN A 40 -8.74 2.00 1.24
N TYR A 41 -9.01 2.01 2.55
CA TYR A 41 -9.36 0.80 3.28
C TYR A 41 -10.87 0.60 3.24
N ALA A 42 -11.34 -0.37 2.46
CA ALA A 42 -12.76 -0.66 2.27
C ALA A 42 -13.45 -1.04 3.60
N SER A 43 -12.78 -1.82 4.43
CA SER A 43 -13.20 -2.15 5.78
C SER A 43 -12.31 -1.49 6.83
N ASN A 44 -12.03 -2.16 7.91
CA ASN A 44 -11.30 -1.58 9.04
C ASN A 44 -9.88 -2.14 9.18
N GLU A 45 -9.25 -2.51 8.06
CA GLU A 45 -7.93 -3.13 8.02
C GLU A 45 -6.82 -2.26 8.65
N TYR A 46 -7.03 -0.94 8.72
CA TYR A 46 -6.14 -0.02 9.44
C TYR A 46 -6.25 -0.12 10.97
N ILE A 47 -7.22 -0.90 11.49
CA ILE A 47 -7.41 -1.18 12.90
C ILE A 47 -6.96 -2.62 13.17
N SER A 48 -5.85 -2.76 13.88
CA SER A 48 -5.20 -4.06 14.12
C SER A 48 -5.84 -4.92 15.22
N HIS A 49 -6.86 -4.43 15.89
CA HIS A 49 -7.52 -5.15 16.99
C HIS A 49 -9.01 -4.85 17.06
N LYS A 50 -9.78 -5.79 17.62
CA LYS A 50 -11.20 -5.60 17.89
C LYS A 50 -11.40 -4.78 19.16
N PHE A 51 -12.36 -3.87 19.14
CA PHE A 51 -12.75 -3.08 20.31
C PHE A 51 -13.69 -3.84 21.26
N HIS A 52 -14.40 -4.83 20.72
CA HIS A 52 -15.36 -5.63 21.48
C HIS A 52 -15.52 -7.04 20.95
N THR A 53 -15.96 -7.97 21.78
CA THR A 53 -16.15 -9.40 21.41
C THR A 53 -17.42 -9.62 20.57
N PHE A 54 -18.47 -8.81 20.74
CA PHE A 54 -19.69 -8.91 19.93
C PHE A 54 -19.52 -8.22 18.58
N SER A 55 -19.67 -8.97 17.50
CA SER A 55 -19.42 -8.53 16.13
C SER A 55 -20.19 -7.25 15.73
N TRP A 56 -21.48 -7.15 16.07
CA TRP A 56 -22.30 -5.99 15.74
C TRP A 56 -21.89 -4.72 16.51
N LEU A 57 -21.53 -4.88 17.79
CA LEU A 57 -21.07 -3.78 18.63
C LEU A 57 -19.68 -3.32 18.21
N ASP A 58 -18.80 -4.24 17.86
CA ASP A 58 -17.47 -3.94 17.30
C ASP A 58 -17.60 -3.13 16.01
N ALA A 59 -18.46 -3.56 15.09
CA ALA A 59 -18.73 -2.85 13.84
C ALA A 59 -19.26 -1.43 14.07
N PHE A 60 -20.17 -1.24 15.03
CA PHE A 60 -20.71 0.06 15.37
C PHE A 60 -19.64 0.99 15.97
N ILE A 61 -18.86 0.50 16.94
CA ILE A 61 -17.78 1.27 17.59
C ILE A 61 -16.73 1.64 16.55
N THR A 62 -16.33 0.69 15.71
CA THR A 62 -15.32 0.89 14.66
C THR A 62 -15.79 1.94 13.65
N LYS A 63 -17.05 1.91 13.22
CA LYS A 63 -17.64 2.92 12.32
C LYS A 63 -17.61 4.32 12.95
N ARG A 64 -17.96 4.45 14.23
CA ARG A 64 -17.87 5.73 14.94
C ARG A 64 -16.43 6.20 15.09
N PHE A 65 -15.53 5.28 15.40
CA PHE A 65 -14.09 5.58 15.50
C PHE A 65 -13.54 6.08 14.17
N ARG A 66 -13.82 5.38 13.07
CA ARG A 66 -13.45 5.80 11.71
C ARG A 66 -13.96 7.21 11.38
N LYS A 67 -15.25 7.46 11.66
CA LYS A 67 -15.85 8.78 11.43
C LYS A 67 -15.17 9.88 12.26
N ARG A 68 -14.78 9.59 13.50
CA ARG A 68 -14.04 10.52 14.35
C ARG A 68 -12.64 10.81 13.83
N LEU A 69 -11.93 9.76 13.37
CA LEU A 69 -10.59 9.91 12.78
C LEU A 69 -10.64 10.75 11.50
N LEU A 70 -11.56 10.45 10.60
CA LEU A 70 -11.77 11.23 9.38
C LEU A 70 -12.07 12.69 9.67
N ARG A 71 -12.98 12.98 10.61
CA ARG A 71 -13.30 14.35 10.99
C ARG A 71 -12.08 15.10 11.51
N LYS A 72 -11.27 14.48 12.37
CA LYS A 72 -10.06 15.10 12.91
C LYS A 72 -9.01 15.36 11.81
N ARG A 73 -8.84 14.41 10.87
CA ARG A 73 -7.96 14.60 9.72
C ARG A 73 -8.49 15.75 8.84
N ASN A 74 -9.75 15.72 8.45
CA ASN A 74 -10.33 16.71 7.55
C ASN A 74 -10.20 18.13 8.11
N ASN A 75 -10.52 18.30 9.40
CA ASN A 75 -10.33 19.59 10.08
C ASN A 75 -8.86 20.07 10.11
N ALA A 76 -7.90 19.17 10.01
CA ALA A 76 -6.49 19.55 9.90
C ALA A 76 -6.12 19.92 8.45
N LEU A 77 -6.71 19.25 7.46
CA LEU A 77 -6.53 19.58 6.06
C LEU A 77 -7.12 20.95 5.70
N GLU A 78 -8.27 21.31 6.27
CA GLU A 78 -8.91 22.63 6.06
C GLU A 78 -8.03 23.79 6.51
N VAL A 79 -7.11 23.58 7.45
CA VAL A 79 -6.20 24.59 7.99
C VAL A 79 -4.83 24.57 7.30
N ALA A 80 -4.52 23.49 6.58
CA ALA A 80 -3.23 23.36 5.90
C ALA A 80 -3.13 24.30 4.70
N ASP A 81 -1.98 24.94 4.53
CA ASP A 81 -1.67 25.76 3.37
C ASP A 81 -1.52 24.92 2.10
N CYS A 82 -1.05 23.68 2.25
CA CYS A 82 -0.93 22.72 1.16
C CYS A 82 -1.06 21.29 1.68
N VAL A 83 -1.65 20.44 0.85
CA VAL A 83 -1.71 18.99 1.09
C VAL A 83 -0.99 18.30 -0.08
N THR A 84 -0.10 17.35 0.22
CA THR A 84 0.56 16.51 -0.78
C THR A 84 0.11 15.06 -0.66
N THR A 85 0.05 14.36 -1.78
CA THR A 85 -0.33 12.95 -1.84
C THR A 85 0.26 12.27 -3.07
N VAL A 86 0.16 10.94 -3.16
CA VAL A 86 0.88 10.13 -4.16
C VAL A 86 -0.01 9.56 -5.28
N SER A 87 -1.31 9.77 -5.23
CA SER A 87 -2.26 9.16 -6.17
C SER A 87 -3.27 10.19 -6.69
N PRO A 88 -3.63 10.16 -8.00
CA PRO A 88 -4.71 11.00 -8.55
C PRO A 88 -6.03 10.83 -7.81
N TRP A 89 -6.40 9.60 -7.47
CA TRP A 89 -7.61 9.32 -6.69
C TRP A 89 -7.57 9.98 -5.30
N HIS A 90 -6.42 9.95 -4.60
CA HIS A 90 -6.26 10.67 -3.34
C HIS A 90 -6.48 12.18 -3.52
N VAL A 91 -5.97 12.75 -4.61
CA VAL A 91 -6.17 14.18 -4.91
C VAL A 91 -7.65 14.52 -5.00
N GLU A 92 -8.44 13.71 -5.70
CA GLU A 92 -9.89 13.92 -5.82
C GLU A 92 -10.60 13.85 -4.47
N VAL A 93 -10.25 12.88 -3.63
CA VAL A 93 -10.81 12.72 -2.29
C VAL A 93 -10.43 13.90 -1.39
N LEU A 94 -9.15 14.29 -1.39
CA LEU A 94 -8.63 15.31 -0.46
C LEU A 94 -9.01 16.74 -0.86
N LYS A 95 -9.24 17.00 -2.15
CA LYS A 95 -9.72 18.30 -2.65
C LYS A 95 -11.06 18.71 -2.06
N GLN A 96 -11.85 17.78 -1.54
CA GLN A 96 -13.10 18.09 -0.81
C GLN A 96 -12.84 18.86 0.51
N TYR A 97 -11.61 18.80 1.03
CA TYR A 97 -11.24 19.37 2.33
C TYR A 97 -10.17 20.47 2.22
N ASN A 98 -9.42 20.49 1.15
CA ASN A 98 -8.42 21.54 0.87
C ASN A 98 -8.29 21.75 -0.64
N PRO A 99 -8.47 22.97 -1.16
CA PRO A 99 -8.36 23.25 -2.60
C PRO A 99 -6.91 23.12 -3.11
N ASN A 100 -5.91 23.30 -2.25
CA ASN A 100 -4.50 23.24 -2.60
C ASN A 100 -3.90 21.86 -2.36
N VAL A 101 -4.41 20.84 -3.06
CA VAL A 101 -3.85 19.48 -3.03
C VAL A 101 -2.92 19.30 -4.22
N LYS A 102 -1.70 18.82 -3.96
CA LYS A 102 -0.66 18.56 -4.96
C LYS A 102 -0.35 17.06 -5.04
N LEU A 103 -0.25 16.57 -6.28
CA LEU A 103 0.21 15.22 -6.56
C LEU A 103 1.74 15.19 -6.60
N ILE A 104 2.34 14.38 -5.75
CA ILE A 104 3.79 14.10 -5.74
C ILE A 104 3.94 12.59 -5.66
N TYR A 105 4.25 11.95 -6.76
CA TYR A 105 4.45 10.51 -6.82
C TYR A 105 5.62 10.06 -5.94
N ASN A 106 5.59 8.78 -5.54
CA ASN A 106 6.77 8.15 -4.97
C ASN A 106 7.89 8.13 -6.00
N GLY A 107 9.06 8.51 -5.57
CA GLY A 107 10.27 8.40 -6.38
C GLY A 107 10.92 7.03 -6.25
N PHE A 108 11.94 6.81 -7.06
CA PHE A 108 12.87 5.70 -6.96
C PHE A 108 14.30 6.24 -7.07
N ASP A 109 15.25 5.46 -6.62
CA ASP A 109 16.67 5.79 -6.75
C ASP A 109 17.17 5.29 -8.11
N PRO A 110 17.48 6.17 -9.07
CA PRO A 110 17.93 5.75 -10.41
C PRO A 110 19.35 5.18 -10.42
N GLU A 111 20.14 5.41 -9.37
CA GLU A 111 21.47 4.81 -9.24
C GLU A 111 21.37 3.34 -8.79
N LEU A 112 20.31 3.02 -8.04
CA LEU A 112 20.03 1.68 -7.55
C LEU A 112 19.14 0.89 -8.53
N PHE A 113 18.08 1.54 -9.06
CA PHE A 113 17.10 0.92 -9.95
C PHE A 113 17.32 1.39 -11.39
N TYR A 114 18.11 0.69 -12.16
CA TYR A 114 18.33 0.94 -13.58
C TYR A 114 18.11 -0.33 -14.40
N PRO A 115 17.51 -0.22 -15.61
CA PRO A 115 17.25 -1.38 -16.46
C PRO A 115 18.57 -2.05 -16.88
N GLN A 116 18.63 -3.36 -16.74
CA GLN A 116 19.70 -4.18 -17.27
C GLN A 116 19.14 -5.05 -18.40
N GLN A 117 19.90 -5.21 -19.48
CA GLN A 117 19.47 -6.06 -20.59
C GLN A 117 19.83 -7.53 -20.33
N ILE A 118 19.21 -8.13 -19.32
CA ILE A 118 19.37 -9.55 -19.01
C ILE A 118 18.31 -10.33 -19.80
N LYS A 119 18.77 -11.20 -20.70
CA LYS A 119 17.89 -12.13 -21.41
C LYS A 119 17.64 -13.36 -20.56
N THR A 120 16.41 -13.60 -20.23
CA THR A 120 15.95 -14.83 -19.58
C THR A 120 15.38 -15.80 -20.62
N SER A 121 15.56 -17.11 -20.40
CA SER A 121 14.95 -18.14 -21.23
C SER A 121 13.46 -18.35 -20.95
N ARG A 122 12.95 -17.72 -19.88
CA ARG A 122 11.56 -17.82 -19.40
C ARG A 122 10.97 -16.44 -19.22
N PHE A 123 9.66 -16.33 -19.38
CA PHE A 123 8.94 -15.14 -18.92
C PHE A 123 8.71 -15.27 -17.40
N ILE A 124 9.21 -14.32 -16.65
CA ILE A 124 9.17 -14.34 -15.19
C ILE A 124 8.38 -13.14 -14.67
N ILE A 125 7.40 -13.41 -13.83
CA ILE A 125 6.75 -12.37 -13.00
C ILE A 125 7.38 -12.45 -11.61
N THR A 126 8.02 -11.38 -11.17
CA THR A 126 8.64 -11.31 -9.86
C THR A 126 7.82 -10.44 -8.92
N TYR A 127 7.52 -10.95 -7.72
CA TYR A 127 6.91 -10.20 -6.65
C TYR A 127 7.88 -10.06 -5.47
N THR A 128 8.13 -8.83 -5.05
CA THR A 128 8.95 -8.52 -3.87
C THR A 128 8.12 -7.78 -2.84
N GLY A 129 7.88 -8.37 -1.67
CA GLY A 129 7.10 -7.72 -0.62
C GLY A 129 6.25 -8.67 0.22
N ARG A 130 5.45 -8.10 1.09
CA ARG A 130 4.50 -8.83 1.96
C ARG A 130 3.11 -8.82 1.37
N LEU A 131 2.43 -9.96 1.42
CA LEU A 131 1.02 -10.04 1.02
C LEU A 131 0.10 -9.36 2.04
N LEU A 132 0.44 -9.45 3.32
CA LEU A 132 -0.32 -8.99 4.49
C LEU A 132 -1.60 -9.82 4.72
N SER A 133 -2.54 -9.79 3.78
CA SER A 133 -3.74 -10.63 3.77
C SER A 133 -4.37 -10.62 2.38
N LEU A 134 -5.24 -11.61 2.10
CA LEU A 134 -6.01 -11.67 0.85
C LEU A 134 -6.99 -10.49 0.69
N ALA A 135 -7.42 -9.87 1.78
CA ALA A 135 -8.28 -8.68 1.72
C ALA A 135 -7.54 -7.44 1.17
N ILE A 136 -6.21 -7.40 1.31
CA ILE A 136 -5.38 -6.25 0.91
C ILE A 136 -4.70 -6.52 -0.43
N ARG A 137 -4.15 -7.74 -0.60
CA ARG A 137 -3.41 -8.15 -1.80
C ARG A 137 -3.79 -9.58 -2.14
N ASN A 138 -4.77 -9.72 -3.05
CA ASN A 138 -5.27 -11.03 -3.47
C ASN A 138 -4.63 -11.44 -4.81
N PRO A 139 -3.88 -12.55 -4.88
CA PRO A 139 -3.32 -13.06 -6.12
C PRO A 139 -4.31 -13.87 -6.97
N GLU A 140 -5.56 -14.03 -6.55
CA GLU A 140 -6.59 -14.87 -7.19
C GLU A 140 -6.70 -14.63 -8.69
N LEU A 141 -6.76 -13.36 -9.12
CA LEU A 141 -6.87 -13.02 -10.53
C LEU A 141 -5.64 -13.49 -11.34
N LEU A 142 -4.44 -13.38 -10.78
CA LEU A 142 -3.22 -13.88 -11.40
C LEU A 142 -3.28 -15.41 -11.53
N PHE A 143 -3.68 -16.10 -10.48
CA PHE A 143 -3.74 -17.56 -10.47
C PHE A 143 -4.82 -18.08 -11.42
N ALA A 144 -6.00 -17.45 -11.46
CA ALA A 144 -7.04 -17.78 -12.42
C ALA A 144 -6.58 -17.58 -13.87
N ALA A 145 -5.83 -16.50 -14.14
CA ALA A 145 -5.25 -16.25 -15.46
C ALA A 145 -4.22 -17.33 -15.86
N ILE A 146 -3.33 -17.73 -14.94
CA ILE A 146 -2.35 -18.80 -15.16
C ILE A 146 -3.05 -20.12 -15.44
N ALA A 147 -4.06 -20.49 -14.64
CA ALA A 147 -4.84 -21.72 -14.84
C ALA A 147 -5.47 -21.73 -16.24
N ARG A 148 -6.11 -20.63 -16.63
CA ARG A 148 -6.75 -20.51 -17.96
C ARG A 148 -5.74 -20.61 -19.10
N LEU A 149 -4.61 -19.90 -19.02
CA LEU A 149 -3.57 -19.96 -20.05
C LEU A 149 -2.91 -21.35 -20.13
N THR A 150 -2.90 -22.10 -19.03
CA THR A 150 -2.42 -23.49 -19.00
C THR A 150 -3.41 -24.43 -19.70
N GLU A 151 -4.71 -24.29 -19.45
CA GLU A 151 -5.77 -25.02 -20.15
C GLU A 151 -5.71 -24.77 -21.66
N ASP A 152 -5.51 -23.51 -22.05
CA ASP A 152 -5.39 -23.11 -23.45
C ASP A 152 -4.02 -23.47 -24.06
N LYS A 153 -3.12 -24.12 -23.31
CA LYS A 153 -1.75 -24.53 -23.71
C LYS A 153 -0.86 -23.38 -24.20
N VAL A 154 -1.09 -22.17 -23.68
CA VAL A 154 -0.32 -20.97 -24.04
C VAL A 154 0.97 -20.89 -23.21
N ILE A 155 0.93 -21.35 -21.95
CA ILE A 155 2.07 -21.35 -21.03
C ILE A 155 2.28 -22.74 -20.42
N ILE A 156 3.56 -23.02 -20.13
CA ILE A 156 4.00 -24.21 -19.38
C ILE A 156 5.04 -23.79 -18.33
N PRO A 157 5.25 -24.57 -17.26
CA PRO A 157 6.20 -24.20 -16.20
C PRO A 157 7.66 -24.00 -16.68
N GLU A 158 8.04 -24.56 -17.82
CA GLU A 158 9.36 -24.43 -18.42
C GLU A 158 9.59 -23.06 -19.05
N THR A 159 8.53 -22.39 -19.51
CA THR A 159 8.61 -21.11 -20.22
C THR A 159 8.07 -19.93 -19.44
N PHE A 160 7.28 -20.19 -18.37
CA PHE A 160 6.64 -19.17 -17.53
C PHE A 160 6.80 -19.49 -16.06
N ARG A 161 7.18 -18.51 -15.23
CA ARG A 161 7.30 -18.65 -13.76
C ARG A 161 6.80 -17.42 -13.04
N VAL A 162 6.29 -17.62 -11.82
CA VAL A 162 6.04 -16.55 -10.85
C VAL A 162 6.95 -16.77 -9.65
N VAL A 163 7.80 -15.79 -9.37
CA VAL A 163 8.82 -15.86 -8.33
C VAL A 163 8.43 -14.92 -7.18
N TRP A 164 8.32 -15.47 -5.98
CA TRP A 164 7.87 -14.77 -4.79
C TRP A 164 9.02 -14.58 -3.79
N TYR A 165 9.44 -13.33 -3.59
CA TYR A 165 10.37 -12.93 -2.52
C TYR A 165 9.57 -12.31 -1.39
N THR A 166 9.26 -13.10 -0.35
CA THR A 166 8.32 -12.70 0.68
C THR A 166 8.57 -13.38 2.03
N ASP A 167 7.90 -12.93 3.10
CA ASP A 167 7.97 -13.55 4.41
C ASP A 167 7.24 -14.90 4.47
N GLN A 168 7.49 -15.66 5.55
CA GLN A 168 6.94 -16.99 5.73
C GLN A 168 5.42 -17.02 5.79
N GLU A 169 4.78 -16.03 6.41
CA GLU A 169 3.32 -15.94 6.53
C GLU A 169 2.69 -15.75 5.15
N SER A 170 3.17 -14.79 4.39
CA SER A 170 2.73 -14.55 3.00
C SER A 170 2.95 -15.78 2.12
N ARG A 171 4.10 -16.47 2.23
CA ARG A 171 4.36 -17.71 1.47
C ARG A 171 3.34 -18.79 1.76
N SER A 172 2.95 -18.96 3.03
CA SER A 172 1.94 -19.97 3.40
C SER A 172 0.60 -19.67 2.74
N ILE A 173 0.17 -18.43 2.76
CA ILE A 173 -1.08 -17.99 2.11
C ILE A 173 -1.00 -18.20 0.60
N ILE A 174 0.09 -17.76 -0.05
CA ILE A 174 0.27 -17.87 -1.49
C ILE A 174 0.29 -19.34 -1.94
N ARG A 175 0.96 -20.23 -1.19
CA ARG A 175 0.98 -21.67 -1.50
C ARG A 175 -0.40 -22.29 -1.47
N GLN A 176 -1.16 -22.00 -0.42
CA GLN A 176 -2.52 -22.49 -0.29
C GLN A 176 -3.41 -22.03 -1.44
N GLU A 177 -3.34 -20.75 -1.81
CA GLU A 177 -4.10 -20.21 -2.94
C GLU A 177 -3.65 -20.82 -4.27
N ALA A 178 -2.34 -20.99 -4.49
CA ALA A 178 -1.80 -21.61 -5.71
C ALA A 178 -2.24 -23.07 -5.87
N GLU A 179 -2.31 -23.82 -4.76
CA GLU A 179 -2.83 -25.21 -4.74
C GLU A 179 -4.32 -25.25 -5.07
N GLN A 180 -5.13 -24.35 -4.51
CA GLN A 180 -6.56 -24.28 -4.80
C GLN A 180 -6.86 -24.01 -6.28
N HIS A 181 -5.99 -23.23 -6.94
CA HIS A 181 -6.11 -22.93 -8.37
C HIS A 181 -5.36 -23.91 -9.28
N GLY A 182 -4.66 -24.92 -8.73
CA GLY A 182 -3.91 -25.91 -9.52
C GLY A 182 -2.68 -25.36 -10.24
N VAL A 183 -2.12 -24.24 -9.76
CA VAL A 183 -1.02 -23.53 -10.44
C VAL A 183 0.32 -23.58 -9.69
N GLN A 184 0.43 -24.42 -8.67
CA GLN A 184 1.62 -24.53 -7.82
C GLN A 184 2.90 -24.86 -8.60
N SER A 185 2.81 -25.58 -9.74
CA SER A 185 3.93 -25.91 -10.60
C SER A 185 4.61 -24.69 -11.25
N PHE A 186 3.94 -23.56 -11.30
CA PHE A 186 4.45 -22.30 -11.86
C PHE A 186 5.13 -21.41 -10.80
N MET A 187 5.12 -21.78 -9.52
CA MET A 187 5.53 -20.93 -8.41
C MET A 187 6.93 -21.29 -7.91
N ASP A 188 7.76 -20.27 -7.73
CA ASP A 188 9.03 -20.34 -7.00
C ASP A 188 8.95 -19.44 -5.77
N TYR A 189 9.48 -19.90 -4.63
CA TYR A 189 9.38 -19.19 -3.35
C TYR A 189 10.76 -18.95 -2.75
N HIS A 190 11.05 -17.69 -2.46
CA HIS A 190 12.28 -17.25 -1.81
C HIS A 190 11.98 -16.48 -0.53
N GLU A 191 12.98 -16.35 0.32
CA GLU A 191 12.91 -15.52 1.51
C GLU A 191 12.97 -14.04 1.16
N TYR A 192 12.62 -13.23 2.14
CA TYR A 192 12.72 -11.79 2.03
C TYR A 192 14.19 -11.39 1.83
N VAL A 193 14.43 -10.53 0.87
CA VAL A 193 15.78 -10.06 0.54
C VAL A 193 15.98 -8.59 0.94
N PRO A 194 17.21 -8.16 1.23
CA PRO A 194 17.53 -6.76 1.45
C PRO A 194 17.12 -5.88 0.25
N ALA A 195 16.77 -4.63 0.52
CA ALA A 195 16.36 -3.70 -0.54
C ALA A 195 17.46 -3.47 -1.59
N SER A 196 18.73 -3.58 -1.21
CA SER A 196 19.91 -3.51 -2.10
C SER A 196 19.92 -4.58 -3.21
N ASP A 197 19.31 -5.73 -2.94
CA ASP A 197 19.37 -6.90 -3.83
C ASP A 197 18.16 -6.93 -4.78
N ILE A 198 17.12 -6.15 -4.49
CA ILE A 198 15.89 -6.10 -5.31
C ILE A 198 16.17 -5.70 -6.76
N PRO A 199 17.03 -4.72 -7.09
CA PRO A 199 17.32 -4.36 -8.47
C PRO A 199 17.89 -5.51 -9.28
N LEU A 200 18.73 -6.36 -8.69
CA LEU A 200 19.29 -7.55 -9.35
C LEU A 200 18.23 -8.62 -9.61
N ILE A 201 17.22 -8.69 -8.77
CA ILE A 201 16.13 -9.67 -8.88
C ILE A 201 15.10 -9.24 -9.93
N LEU A 202 14.92 -7.92 -10.13
CA LEU A 202 13.94 -7.37 -11.08
C LEU A 202 14.48 -7.23 -12.51
N ASN A 203 15.79 -7.37 -12.69
CA ASN A 203 16.46 -7.36 -13.97
C ASN A 203 16.74 -8.79 -14.45
#